data_083496314c9598bce1a4377af5679ce9
#
_entry.id   083496314c9598bce1a4377af5679ce9
#
_cell.length_a   1.000
_cell.length_b   1.000
_cell.length_c   1.000
_cell.angle_alpha   90.00
_cell.angle_beta   90.00
_cell.angle_gamma   90.00
#
_symmetry.space_group_name_H-M   'P 1'
#
loop_
_entity.id
_entity.type
_entity.pdbx_description
1 polymer ?
#
loop_
_entity_poly.entity_id
_entity_poly.type
_entity_poly.pdbx_seq_one_letter_code
_entity_poly.pdbx_strand_id
1 'polypeptide(L)'
;MNLNLNNKKFVNAKNTSNGEVSHETIFNYYQVGERIEATYFGGSITNGHLLGFMTSEKTFTMAYHHINEMNELRIGECNTEIEIQANGKIKLIENWQWRNGDCSTGESILVEM
;
A
#
# COMPACT_ATOMS: atom_id res chain seq x y z
N MET A 1 -15.59 1.14 16.88
CA MET A 1 -14.93 -0.01 16.25
C MET A 1 -13.48 0.34 15.96
N ASN A 2 -12.57 -0.46 16.47
CA ASN A 2 -11.15 -0.25 16.27
C ASN A 2 -10.69 -0.95 14.99
N LEU A 3 -10.31 -0.14 13.99
CA LEU A 3 -9.71 -0.68 12.78
C LEU A 3 -8.27 -1.09 13.09
N ASN A 4 -7.91 -2.31 12.73
CA ASN A 4 -6.58 -2.82 12.91
C ASN A 4 -6.17 -3.61 11.67
N LEU A 5 -5.03 -3.24 11.09
CA LEU A 5 -4.50 -3.86 9.88
C LEU A 5 -3.54 -5.01 10.20
N ASN A 6 -3.29 -5.28 11.49
CA ASN A 6 -2.30 -6.28 11.87
C ASN A 6 -2.64 -7.67 11.36
N ASN A 7 -1.65 -8.33 10.76
CA ASN A 7 -1.77 -9.68 10.20
C ASN A 7 -2.81 -9.80 9.08
N LYS A 8 -3.10 -8.72 8.38
CA LYS A 8 -4.03 -8.72 7.25
C LYS A 8 -3.26 -8.70 5.93
N LYS A 9 -3.80 -9.42 4.96
CA LYS A 9 -3.23 -9.48 3.60
C LYS A 9 -4.13 -8.73 2.64
N PHE A 10 -3.51 -7.99 1.75
CA PHE A 10 -4.20 -7.21 0.73
C PHE A 10 -3.63 -7.52 -0.65
N VAL A 11 -4.48 -7.38 -1.65
CA VAL A 11 -4.08 -7.48 -3.05
C VAL A 11 -4.52 -6.21 -3.76
N ASN A 12 -3.75 -5.81 -4.78
CA ASN A 12 -4.09 -4.65 -5.58
C ASN A 12 -5.28 -4.97 -6.50
N ALA A 13 -6.37 -4.20 -6.39
CA ALA A 13 -7.54 -4.35 -7.22
C ALA A 13 -7.54 -3.37 -8.39
N LYS A 14 -6.91 -2.20 -8.21
CA LYS A 14 -6.89 -1.16 -9.25
C LYS A 14 -5.67 -0.26 -9.04
N ASN A 15 -5.04 0.12 -10.15
CA ASN A 15 -3.90 1.04 -10.13
C ASN A 15 -3.89 1.87 -11.41
N THR A 16 -3.39 3.11 -11.30
CA THR A 16 -3.14 3.93 -12.50
C THR A 16 -1.95 3.34 -13.27
N SER A 17 -1.88 3.62 -14.57
CA SER A 17 -0.91 2.99 -15.47
C SER A 17 0.55 3.28 -15.13
N ASN A 18 0.83 4.35 -14.39
CA ASN A 18 2.18 4.71 -13.97
C ASN A 18 2.60 4.05 -12.63
N GLY A 19 1.74 3.22 -12.04
CA GLY A 19 2.09 2.42 -10.87
C GLY A 19 2.74 1.11 -11.26
N GLU A 20 3.47 0.49 -10.33
CA GLU A 20 4.17 -0.78 -10.57
C GLU A 20 3.51 -1.98 -9.91
N VAL A 21 2.66 -1.77 -8.89
CA VAL A 21 1.92 -2.88 -8.28
C VAL A 21 0.79 -3.34 -9.19
N SER A 22 0.45 -4.61 -9.11
CA SER A 22 -0.59 -5.24 -9.92
C SER A 22 -1.44 -6.18 -9.06
N HIS A 23 -2.45 -6.82 -9.66
CA HIS A 23 -3.26 -7.81 -8.96
C HIS A 23 -2.44 -9.04 -8.49
N GLU A 24 -1.20 -9.17 -8.94
CA GLU A 24 -0.28 -10.22 -8.50
C GLU A 24 0.54 -9.80 -7.28
N THR A 25 0.50 -8.53 -6.89
CA THR A 25 1.25 -8.02 -5.74
C THR A 25 0.46 -8.23 -4.46
N ILE A 26 1.05 -8.91 -3.49
CA ILE A 26 0.43 -9.20 -2.20
C ILE A 26 1.12 -8.38 -1.12
N PHE A 27 0.31 -7.71 -0.30
CA PHE A 27 0.76 -6.87 0.81
C PHE A 27 0.44 -7.57 2.12
N ASN A 28 1.46 -7.76 2.96
CA ASN A 28 1.30 -8.30 4.30
C ASN A 28 1.44 -7.16 5.31
N TYR A 29 0.32 -6.74 5.91
CA TYR A 29 0.27 -5.59 6.80
C TYR A 29 0.45 -5.99 8.25
N TYR A 30 1.13 -5.12 8.99
CA TYR A 30 1.33 -5.23 10.44
C TYR A 30 1.04 -3.87 11.07
N GLN A 31 0.44 -3.89 12.26
CA GLN A 31 0.14 -2.66 12.98
C GLN A 31 0.44 -2.83 14.46
N VAL A 32 1.17 -1.87 15.02
CA VAL A 32 1.46 -1.79 16.47
C VAL A 32 1.10 -0.38 16.91
N GLY A 33 -0.03 -0.25 17.65
CA GLY A 33 -0.56 1.05 18.00
C GLY A 33 -0.91 1.84 16.73
N GLU A 34 -0.33 3.01 16.58
CA GLU A 34 -0.53 3.85 15.41
C GLU A 34 0.47 3.58 14.28
N ARG A 35 1.50 2.76 14.52
CA ARG A 35 2.51 2.47 13.51
C ARG A 35 2.01 1.39 12.57
N ILE A 36 2.11 1.68 11.27
CA ILE A 36 1.74 0.78 10.17
C ILE A 36 3.01 0.37 9.44
N GLU A 37 3.15 -0.91 9.14
CA GLU A 37 4.20 -1.38 8.23
C GLU A 37 3.68 -2.54 7.42
N ALA A 38 4.31 -2.78 6.26
CA ALA A 38 3.97 -3.91 5.41
C ALA A 38 5.17 -4.33 4.57
N THR A 39 5.17 -5.60 4.22
CA THR A 39 6.04 -6.12 3.16
C THR A 39 5.17 -6.44 1.97
N TYR A 40 5.68 -6.27 0.76
CA TYR A 40 4.91 -6.59 -0.44
C TYR A 40 5.82 -7.10 -1.55
N PHE A 41 5.28 -8.02 -2.36
CA PHE A 41 5.98 -8.61 -3.48
C PHE A 41 4.97 -9.26 -4.43
N GLY A 42 5.41 -9.56 -5.64
CA GLY A 42 4.60 -10.20 -6.67
C GLY A 42 4.44 -9.32 -7.90
N GLY A 43 4.19 -9.93 -9.04
CA GLY A 43 4.19 -9.25 -10.33
C GLY A 43 5.58 -8.69 -10.63
N SER A 44 5.66 -7.40 -10.95
CA SER A 44 6.94 -6.74 -11.22
C SER A 44 7.73 -6.37 -9.96
N ILE A 45 7.16 -6.57 -8.77
CA ILE A 45 7.81 -6.21 -7.50
C ILE A 45 8.56 -7.42 -6.95
N THR A 46 9.87 -7.31 -6.84
CA THR A 46 10.71 -8.36 -6.28
C THR A 46 10.67 -8.34 -4.76
N ASN A 47 10.78 -7.17 -4.15
CA ASN A 47 10.77 -6.99 -2.70
C ASN A 47 10.40 -5.56 -2.37
N GLY A 48 9.42 -5.37 -1.51
CA GLY A 48 8.96 -4.05 -1.11
C GLY A 48 8.66 -3.97 0.38
N HIS A 49 8.73 -2.74 0.89
CA HIS A 49 8.48 -2.44 2.30
C HIS A 49 7.88 -1.05 2.41
N LEU A 50 6.92 -0.90 3.30
CA LEU A 50 6.36 0.41 3.64
C LEU A 50 6.32 0.60 5.15
N LEU A 51 6.39 1.86 5.57
CA LEU A 51 6.34 2.25 6.96
C LEU A 51 5.59 3.57 7.08
N GLY A 52 4.66 3.64 8.01
CA GLY A 52 3.87 4.83 8.23
C GLY A 52 3.16 4.84 9.57
N PHE A 53 2.25 5.76 9.69
CA PHE A 53 1.49 5.92 10.94
C PHE A 53 0.09 6.45 10.67
N MET A 54 -0.83 6.15 11.59
CA MET A 54 -2.22 6.62 11.51
C MET A 54 -2.27 8.13 11.70
N THR A 55 -3.00 8.82 10.82
CA THR A 55 -3.25 10.26 10.90
C THR A 55 -4.64 10.56 11.42
N SER A 56 -5.53 9.57 11.41
CA SER A 56 -6.86 9.61 11.99
C SER A 56 -7.34 8.17 12.19
N GLU A 57 -8.57 7.97 12.62
CA GLU A 57 -9.12 6.63 12.80
C GLU A 57 -9.21 5.83 11.50
N LYS A 58 -9.28 6.52 10.35
CA LYS A 58 -9.48 5.89 9.04
C LYS A 58 -8.49 6.33 7.99
N THR A 59 -7.42 7.01 8.37
CA THR A 59 -6.41 7.46 7.42
C THR A 59 -5.02 7.22 7.96
N PHE A 60 -4.07 6.95 7.06
CA PHE A 60 -2.66 6.88 7.43
C PHE A 60 -1.79 7.40 6.29
N THR A 61 -0.60 7.85 6.65
CA THR A 61 0.43 8.24 5.70
C THR A 61 1.59 7.26 5.81
N MET A 62 2.28 7.02 4.70
CA MET A 62 3.40 6.09 4.67
C MET A 62 4.42 6.50 3.62
N ALA A 63 5.65 6.04 3.83
CA ALA A 63 6.69 6.03 2.82
C ALA A 63 6.90 4.57 2.40
N TYR A 64 7.17 4.34 1.14
CA TYR A 64 7.41 2.99 0.63
C TYR A 64 8.59 2.97 -0.33
N HIS A 65 9.20 1.80 -0.43
CA HIS A 65 10.26 1.54 -1.40
C HIS A 65 10.24 0.08 -1.80
N HIS A 66 10.65 -0.18 -3.02
CA HIS A 66 10.77 -1.55 -3.50
C HIS A 66 11.81 -1.66 -4.61
N ILE A 67 12.22 -2.90 -4.87
CA ILE A 67 13.04 -3.27 -6.02
C ILE A 67 12.11 -3.96 -7.02
N ASN A 68 12.10 -3.51 -8.26
CA ASN A 68 11.31 -4.13 -9.31
C ASN A 68 12.14 -5.19 -10.08
N GLU A 69 11.49 -5.86 -11.02
CA GLU A 69 12.11 -6.94 -11.80
C GLU A 69 13.26 -6.48 -12.67
N MET A 70 13.38 -5.18 -12.92
CA MET A 70 14.49 -4.56 -13.65
C MET A 70 15.62 -4.10 -12.72
N ASN A 71 15.55 -4.50 -11.45
CA ASN A 71 16.52 -4.13 -10.41
C ASN A 71 16.58 -2.63 -10.14
N GLU A 72 15.48 -1.93 -10.36
CA GLU A 72 15.37 -0.51 -10.05
C GLU A 72 14.81 -0.32 -8.65
N LEU A 73 15.42 0.58 -7.87
CA LEU A 73 14.90 0.98 -6.57
C LEU A 73 13.89 2.11 -6.79
N ARG A 74 12.66 1.88 -6.35
CA ARG A 74 11.58 2.88 -6.44
C ARG A 74 11.21 3.32 -5.03
N ILE A 75 11.00 4.63 -4.88
CA ILE A 75 10.69 5.25 -3.59
C ILE A 75 9.48 6.14 -3.77
N GLY A 76 8.53 6.08 -2.83
CA GLY A 76 7.34 6.91 -2.88
C GLY A 76 6.73 7.18 -1.53
N GLU A 77 5.72 8.04 -1.53
CA GLU A 77 4.91 8.38 -0.37
C GLU A 77 3.45 8.24 -0.74
N CYS A 78 2.62 7.93 0.27
CA CYS A 78 1.22 7.65 0.04
C CYS A 78 0.37 8.12 1.23
N ASN A 79 -0.81 8.68 0.91
CA ASN A 79 -1.86 8.90 1.89
C ASN A 79 -2.97 7.90 1.58
N THR A 80 -3.41 7.18 2.61
CA THR A 80 -4.37 6.09 2.46
C THR A 80 -5.61 6.33 3.28
N GLU A 81 -6.78 6.10 2.68
CA GLU A 81 -8.07 6.06 3.36
C GLU A 81 -8.50 4.61 3.56
N ILE A 82 -9.01 4.31 4.74
CA ILE A 82 -9.48 2.97 5.10
C ILE A 82 -11.00 2.95 5.03
N GLU A 83 -11.56 2.02 4.24
CA GLU A 83 -13.01 1.79 4.20
C GLU A 83 -13.30 0.36 4.61
N ILE A 84 -14.46 0.16 5.27
CA ILE A 84 -14.97 -1.17 5.54
C ILE A 84 -16.04 -1.45 4.51
N GLN A 85 -15.86 -2.53 3.74
CA GLN A 85 -16.80 -2.94 2.71
C GLN A 85 -18.04 -3.60 3.32
N ALA A 86 -19.10 -3.76 2.53
CA ALA A 86 -20.34 -4.41 2.96
C ALA A 86 -20.10 -5.85 3.46
N ASN A 87 -19.09 -6.55 2.94
CA ASN A 87 -18.72 -7.89 3.38
C ASN A 87 -17.88 -7.93 4.67
N GLY A 88 -17.61 -6.77 5.28
CA GLY A 88 -16.79 -6.65 6.48
C GLY A 88 -15.29 -6.56 6.24
N LYS A 89 -14.85 -6.77 5.01
CA LYS A 89 -13.42 -6.69 4.67
C LYS A 89 -12.99 -5.26 4.41
N ILE A 90 -11.71 -5.00 4.58
CA ILE A 90 -11.13 -3.66 4.46
C ILE A 90 -10.73 -3.38 3.02
N LYS A 91 -10.96 -2.15 2.60
CA LYS A 91 -10.50 -1.59 1.33
C LYS A 91 -9.60 -0.39 1.65
N LEU A 92 -8.45 -0.32 0.99
CA LEU A 92 -7.51 0.78 1.14
C LEU A 92 -7.50 1.60 -0.15
N ILE A 93 -7.80 2.89 -0.04
CA ILE A 93 -7.79 3.83 -1.17
C ILE A 93 -6.53 4.65 -1.03
N GLU A 94 -5.62 4.50 -1.98
CA GLU A 94 -4.27 5.05 -1.92
C GLU A 94 -4.10 6.18 -2.92
N ASN A 95 -3.54 7.31 -2.45
CA ASN A 95 -3.10 8.42 -3.29
C ASN A 95 -1.59 8.54 -3.06
N TRP A 96 -0.80 8.20 -4.08
CA TRP A 96 0.63 8.09 -3.94
C TRP A 96 1.38 9.00 -4.91
N GLN A 97 2.65 9.24 -4.59
CA GLN A 97 3.57 9.99 -5.43
C GLN A 97 4.94 9.32 -5.40
N TRP A 98 5.51 9.08 -6.57
CA TRP A 98 6.90 8.67 -6.69
C TRP A 98 7.81 9.79 -6.20
N ARG A 99 8.85 9.44 -5.45
CA ARG A 99 9.86 10.39 -4.98
C ARG A 99 11.19 10.24 -5.72
N ASN A 100 11.27 9.29 -6.64
CA ASN A 100 12.35 9.17 -7.59
C ASN A 100 11.77 8.87 -8.97
N GLY A 101 12.62 8.85 -10.01
CA GLY A 101 12.14 8.72 -11.37
C GLY A 101 11.45 10.01 -11.83
N ASP A 102 10.26 9.86 -12.40
CA ASP A 102 9.50 11.01 -12.95
C ASP A 102 8.72 11.79 -11.89
N CYS A 103 8.71 11.35 -10.63
CA CYS A 103 7.98 11.96 -9.52
C CYS A 103 6.49 12.15 -9.77
N SER A 104 5.90 11.30 -10.62
CA SER A 104 4.47 11.37 -10.93
C SER A 104 3.60 10.89 -9.78
N THR A 105 2.33 11.28 -9.81
CA THR A 105 1.32 10.86 -8.84
C THR A 105 0.39 9.81 -9.44
N GLY A 106 -0.26 9.04 -8.58
CA GLY A 106 -1.24 8.06 -9.00
C GLY A 106 -2.16 7.64 -7.88
N GLU A 107 -3.08 6.75 -8.22
CA GLU A 107 -4.05 6.20 -7.28
C GLU A 107 -4.07 4.69 -7.42
N SER A 108 -4.32 4.01 -6.30
CA SER A 108 -4.52 2.58 -6.30
C SER A 108 -5.57 2.18 -5.26
N ILE A 109 -6.11 0.99 -5.42
CA ILE A 109 -7.07 0.41 -4.47
C ILE A 109 -6.58 -0.98 -4.12
N LEU A 110 -6.40 -1.21 -2.83
CA LEU A 110 -6.10 -2.54 -2.30
C LEU A 110 -7.34 -3.07 -1.60
N VAL A 111 -7.57 -4.37 -1.72
CA VAL A 111 -8.68 -5.03 -1.04
C VAL A 111 -8.14 -6.18 -0.18
N GLU A 112 -8.75 -6.37 0.97
CA GLU A 112 -8.39 -7.45 1.89
C GLU A 112 -8.74 -8.80 1.27
N MET A 113 -7.80 -9.71 1.38
CA MET A 113 -7.97 -11.08 0.88
C MET A 113 -8.78 -11.93 1.85
#